data_3e366d0445eb477c0cf7f66f7a4a31d7
#
_entry.id   3e366d0445eb477c0cf7f66f7a4a31d7
#
_cell.length_a   1.000
_cell.length_b   1.000
_cell.length_c   1.000
_cell.angle_alpha   90.00
_cell.angle_beta   90.00
_cell.angle_gamma   90.00
#
_symmetry.space_group_name_H-M   'P 1'
#
loop_
_entity.id
_entity.type
_entity.pdbx_description
1 polymer ?
#
loop_
_entity_poly.entity_id
_entity_poly.type
_entity_poly.pdbx_seq_one_letter_code
_entity_poly.pdbx_strand_id
1 'polypeptide(L)'
;MDIRSMQYFLAVIREGTISAAAESLHVAQPSLSRQMKDLEEELGVTLFERGNRKITLTEEGQVLRRRAEEVVRLMQLTQEEIAQVKHRLAGSIRIGAGESQAFRYFAETAAALLREHPDVQLHITSGDTQDLMDELDNGLIDFALIFTEYDRERFRSIRLPAADRFGVLMRRDHPLASKVEIRLEELAGVPIMISRASQSYWESVTQTRSLNIVGTYNLIFNASLLVESGACCALGFEKLINTTGDSALCFRPLAGQKKTSGALIWKKYQTFSPAVQLFINHILSLGTA
;
A
#
# COMPACT_ATOMS: atom_id res chain seq x y z
N MET A 1 29.56 -11.32 9.14
CA MET A 1 28.40 -10.56 8.64
C MET A 1 28.09 -9.37 9.56
N ASP A 2 28.02 -8.17 9.03
CA ASP A 2 27.75 -6.95 9.79
C ASP A 2 26.55 -6.19 9.21
N ILE A 3 26.08 -5.15 9.87
CA ILE A 3 24.92 -4.35 9.45
C ILE A 3 25.16 -3.66 8.11
N ARG A 4 26.37 -3.23 7.84
CA ARG A 4 26.74 -2.57 6.58
C ARG A 4 26.59 -3.55 5.40
N SER A 5 27.03 -4.78 5.55
CA SER A 5 26.88 -5.85 4.56
C SER A 5 25.40 -6.13 4.28
N MET A 6 24.55 -6.14 5.32
CA MET A 6 23.08 -6.29 5.16
C MET A 6 22.46 -5.11 4.44
N GLN A 7 22.84 -3.88 4.77
CA GLN A 7 22.36 -2.67 4.08
C GLN A 7 22.75 -2.66 2.60
N TYR A 8 23.96 -3.07 2.29
CA TYR A 8 24.44 -3.17 0.92
C TYR A 8 23.72 -4.27 0.14
N PHE A 9 23.50 -5.43 0.77
CA PHE A 9 22.70 -6.50 0.19
C PHE A 9 21.27 -6.06 -0.14
N LEU A 10 20.61 -5.37 0.79
CA LEU A 10 19.26 -4.82 0.56
C LEU A 10 19.23 -3.75 -0.53
N ALA A 11 20.24 -2.91 -0.62
CA ALA A 11 20.35 -1.92 -1.69
C ALA A 11 20.52 -2.59 -3.07
N VAL A 12 21.32 -3.65 -3.16
CA VAL A 12 21.47 -4.41 -4.41
C VAL A 12 20.15 -5.02 -4.88
N ILE A 13 19.34 -5.52 -3.95
CA ILE A 13 18.00 -6.05 -4.26
C ILE A 13 17.08 -4.95 -4.75
N ARG A 14 17.03 -3.83 -4.04
CA ARG A 14 16.15 -2.70 -4.38
C ARG A 14 16.47 -2.12 -5.76
N GLU A 15 17.72 -1.92 -6.06
CA GLU A 15 18.17 -1.31 -7.32
C GLU A 15 18.25 -2.32 -8.48
N GLY A 16 18.20 -3.63 -8.18
CA GLY A 16 18.20 -4.70 -9.17
C GLY A 16 19.53 -4.94 -9.88
N THR A 17 20.56 -4.11 -9.67
CA THR A 17 21.94 -4.29 -10.19
C THR A 17 22.97 -3.76 -9.19
N ILE A 18 24.17 -4.37 -9.19
CA ILE A 18 25.29 -3.89 -8.35
C ILE A 18 25.72 -2.47 -8.73
N SER A 19 25.67 -2.12 -10.02
CA SER A 19 26.07 -0.79 -10.47
C SER A 19 25.12 0.32 -9.99
N ALA A 20 23.81 0.11 -10.11
CA ALA A 20 22.81 1.07 -9.62
C ALA A 20 22.83 1.16 -8.10
N ALA A 21 23.02 0.05 -7.39
CA ALA A 21 23.16 0.06 -5.94
C ALA A 21 24.43 0.81 -5.48
N ALA A 22 25.55 0.65 -6.18
CA ALA A 22 26.79 1.35 -5.86
C ALA A 22 26.63 2.88 -6.06
N GLU A 23 25.94 3.32 -7.11
CA GLU A 23 25.60 4.72 -7.35
C GLU A 23 24.69 5.27 -6.25
N SER A 24 23.62 4.58 -5.92
CA SER A 24 22.66 4.93 -4.85
C SER A 24 23.34 5.03 -3.47
N LEU A 25 24.33 4.18 -3.21
CA LEU A 25 25.09 4.15 -1.96
C LEU A 25 26.31 5.08 -1.95
N HIS A 26 26.61 5.75 -3.07
CA HIS A 26 27.82 6.58 -3.25
C HIS A 26 29.13 5.83 -2.97
N VAL A 27 29.22 4.56 -3.40
CA VAL A 27 30.42 3.73 -3.25
C VAL A 27 30.93 3.24 -4.61
N ALA A 28 32.20 2.82 -4.68
CA ALA A 28 32.75 2.25 -5.90
C ALA A 28 32.15 0.86 -6.17
N GLN A 29 31.66 0.62 -7.39
CA GLN A 29 31.04 -0.64 -7.81
C GLN A 29 31.95 -1.87 -7.54
N PRO A 30 33.28 -1.85 -7.77
CA PRO A 30 34.14 -2.99 -7.44
C PRO A 30 34.16 -3.30 -5.94
N SER A 31 34.07 -2.28 -5.08
CA SER A 31 34.02 -2.44 -3.63
C SER A 31 32.71 -3.14 -3.19
N LEU A 32 31.58 -2.67 -3.71
CA LEU A 32 30.28 -3.29 -3.43
C LEU A 32 30.22 -4.73 -3.92
N SER A 33 30.71 -4.99 -5.15
CA SER A 33 30.75 -6.34 -5.70
C SER A 33 31.59 -7.30 -4.85
N ARG A 34 32.74 -6.81 -4.35
CA ARG A 34 33.59 -7.59 -3.45
C ARG A 34 32.90 -7.86 -2.12
N GLN A 35 32.26 -6.89 -1.51
CA GLN A 35 31.54 -7.06 -0.25
C GLN A 35 30.37 -8.05 -0.36
N MET A 36 29.67 -8.08 -1.50
CA MET A 36 28.62 -9.09 -1.75
C MET A 36 29.23 -10.49 -1.86
N LYS A 37 30.36 -10.62 -2.53
CA LYS A 37 31.08 -11.89 -2.63
C LYS A 37 31.61 -12.36 -1.27
N ASP A 38 32.22 -11.45 -0.50
CA ASP A 38 32.71 -11.75 0.86
C ASP A 38 31.56 -12.21 1.77
N LEU A 39 30.36 -11.64 1.62
CA LEU A 39 29.14 -12.03 2.34
C LEU A 39 28.68 -13.47 1.95
N GLU A 40 28.66 -13.79 0.67
CA GLU A 40 28.37 -15.14 0.18
C GLU A 40 29.39 -16.18 0.69
N GLU A 41 30.67 -15.83 0.67
CA GLU A 41 31.75 -16.67 1.19
C GLU A 41 31.64 -16.90 2.69
N GLU A 42 31.35 -15.86 3.48
CA GLU A 42 31.15 -15.95 4.93
C GLU A 42 29.97 -16.84 5.32
N LEU A 43 28.87 -16.76 4.55
CA LEU A 43 27.66 -17.56 4.79
C LEU A 43 27.76 -18.97 4.17
N GLY A 44 28.72 -19.21 3.27
CA GLY A 44 28.90 -20.47 2.58
C GLY A 44 27.78 -20.79 1.57
N VAL A 45 27.05 -19.76 1.09
CA VAL A 45 25.93 -19.91 0.16
C VAL A 45 25.97 -18.84 -0.94
N THR A 46 25.29 -19.11 -2.05
CA THR A 46 25.07 -18.12 -3.10
C THR A 46 23.74 -17.39 -2.81
N LEU A 47 23.76 -16.07 -2.80
CA LEU A 47 22.60 -15.24 -2.51
C LEU A 47 21.92 -14.71 -3.75
N PHE A 48 22.68 -14.60 -4.86
CA PHE A 48 22.22 -14.03 -6.11
C PHE A 48 22.35 -15.02 -7.26
N GLU A 49 21.31 -15.16 -8.06
CA GLU A 49 21.38 -15.82 -9.35
C GLU A 49 21.93 -14.84 -10.39
N ARG A 50 22.96 -15.25 -11.11
CA ARG A 50 23.58 -14.41 -12.15
C ARG A 50 22.78 -14.50 -13.46
N GLY A 51 21.78 -13.65 -13.63
CA GLY A 51 21.08 -13.44 -14.89
C GLY A 51 21.66 -12.29 -15.72
N ASN A 52 21.43 -12.31 -17.04
CA ASN A 52 22.08 -11.37 -17.97
C ASN A 52 21.64 -9.89 -17.86
N ARG A 53 20.59 -9.52 -17.07
CA ARG A 53 20.07 -8.13 -17.00
C ARG A 53 19.57 -7.67 -15.63
N LYS A 54 19.17 -8.57 -14.73
CA LYS A 54 18.73 -8.23 -13.37
C LYS A 54 19.23 -9.29 -12.40
N ILE A 55 19.51 -8.86 -11.19
CA ILE A 55 19.84 -9.74 -10.08
C ILE A 55 18.53 -10.34 -9.57
N THR A 56 18.49 -11.67 -9.49
CA THR A 56 17.43 -12.43 -8.80
C THR A 56 18.01 -13.10 -7.57
N LEU A 57 17.19 -13.32 -6.55
CA LEU A 57 17.62 -13.97 -5.31
C LEU A 57 17.46 -15.49 -5.41
N THR A 58 18.41 -16.21 -4.82
CA THR A 58 18.26 -17.62 -4.47
C THR A 58 17.26 -17.79 -3.31
N GLU A 59 16.92 -19.03 -2.95
CA GLU A 59 16.11 -19.30 -1.74
C GLU A 59 16.83 -18.81 -0.48
N GLU A 60 18.14 -19.02 -0.38
CA GLU A 60 18.98 -18.50 0.72
C GLU A 60 19.02 -16.98 0.72
N GLY A 61 19.10 -16.35 -0.47
CA GLY A 61 19.03 -14.92 -0.63
C GLY A 61 17.70 -14.35 -0.13
N GLN A 62 16.59 -15.04 -0.39
CA GLN A 62 15.27 -14.61 0.15
C GLN A 62 15.18 -14.75 1.67
N VAL A 63 15.79 -15.79 2.25
CA VAL A 63 15.89 -15.93 3.72
C VAL A 63 16.70 -14.79 4.30
N LEU A 64 17.88 -14.51 3.74
CA LEU A 64 18.73 -13.42 4.20
C LEU A 64 18.03 -12.06 4.05
N ARG A 65 17.32 -11.82 2.95
CA ARG A 65 16.56 -10.60 2.73
C ARG A 65 15.61 -10.31 3.89
N ARG A 66 14.73 -11.26 4.22
CA ARG A 66 13.78 -11.09 5.34
C ARG A 66 14.49 -10.77 6.67
N ARG A 67 15.59 -11.48 6.96
CA ARG A 67 16.33 -11.26 8.20
C ARG A 67 17.14 -9.97 8.21
N ALA A 68 17.74 -9.60 7.09
CA ALA A 68 18.46 -8.34 6.95
C ALA A 68 17.51 -7.13 7.11
N GLU A 69 16.30 -7.18 6.56
CA GLU A 69 15.26 -6.16 6.75
C GLU A 69 14.89 -6.02 8.23
N GLU A 70 14.68 -7.14 8.95
CA GLU A 70 14.38 -7.15 10.38
C GLU A 70 15.51 -6.52 11.20
N VAL A 71 16.77 -6.90 10.94
CA VAL A 71 17.94 -6.42 11.69
C VAL A 71 18.21 -4.94 11.43
N VAL A 72 18.18 -4.51 10.17
CA VAL A 72 18.38 -3.10 9.81
C VAL A 72 17.26 -2.24 10.41
N ARG A 73 16.02 -2.73 10.38
CA ARG A 73 14.88 -2.06 11.01
C ARG A 73 15.07 -1.94 12.51
N LEU A 74 15.46 -3.02 13.20
CA LEU A 74 15.71 -3.00 14.64
C LEU A 74 16.80 -2.00 15.03
N MET A 75 17.87 -1.91 14.24
CA MET A 75 18.92 -0.91 14.45
C MET A 75 18.39 0.52 14.31
N GLN A 76 17.58 0.79 13.31
CA GLN A 76 16.94 2.10 13.13
C GLN A 76 16.05 2.45 14.33
N LEU A 77 15.23 1.51 14.80
CA LEU A 77 14.39 1.67 15.99
C LEU A 77 15.23 1.99 17.23
N THR A 78 16.34 1.28 17.43
CA THR A 78 17.24 1.52 18.56
C THR A 78 17.83 2.93 18.52
N GLN A 79 18.21 3.41 17.33
CA GLN A 79 18.71 4.79 17.17
C GLN A 79 17.61 5.83 17.47
N GLU A 80 16.38 5.58 17.00
CA GLU A 80 15.22 6.41 17.29
C GLU A 80 14.90 6.44 18.79
N GLU A 81 14.92 5.29 19.49
CA GLU A 81 14.71 5.18 20.93
C GLU A 81 15.79 5.95 21.74
N ILE A 82 17.06 5.81 21.39
CA ILE A 82 18.15 6.53 22.02
C ILE A 82 18.01 8.05 21.82
N ALA A 83 17.60 8.49 20.63
CA ALA A 83 17.36 9.90 20.35
C ALA A 83 16.22 10.48 21.21
N GLN A 84 15.23 9.65 21.56
CA GLN A 84 14.07 10.03 22.39
C GLN A 84 14.39 10.21 23.89
N VAL A 85 15.49 9.69 24.40
CA VAL A 85 15.91 9.91 25.80
C VAL A 85 16.02 11.42 26.15
N LYS A 86 16.00 12.30 25.13
CA LYS A 86 16.01 13.77 25.28
C LYS A 86 14.62 14.44 25.30
N HIS A 87 13.53 13.72 25.61
CA HIS A 87 12.18 14.27 25.87
C HIS A 87 11.31 14.70 24.66
N ARG A 88 11.63 14.33 23.42
CA ARG A 88 10.73 14.56 22.28
C ARG A 88 10.52 13.28 21.50
N LEU A 89 9.24 12.90 21.33
CA LEU A 89 8.87 11.81 20.44
C LEU A 89 9.20 12.22 19.00
N ALA A 90 10.03 11.44 18.34
CA ALA A 90 10.44 11.63 16.96
C ALA A 90 10.38 10.27 16.23
N GLY A 91 10.50 10.30 14.91
CA GLY A 91 10.55 9.10 14.09
C GLY A 91 9.54 9.12 12.95
N SER A 92 9.51 8.05 12.17
CA SER A 92 8.66 7.94 10.99
C SER A 92 7.55 6.92 11.19
N ILE A 93 6.35 7.25 10.71
CA ILE A 93 5.21 6.34 10.61
C ILE A 93 4.92 6.18 9.12
N ARG A 94 4.92 4.94 8.62
CA ARG A 94 4.71 4.61 7.22
C ARG A 94 3.42 3.85 7.07
N ILE A 95 2.47 4.42 6.32
CA ILE A 95 1.12 3.87 6.15
C ILE A 95 0.87 3.63 4.66
N GLY A 96 0.61 2.38 4.30
CA GLY A 96 0.06 2.02 3.00
C GLY A 96 -1.46 2.02 3.04
N ALA A 97 -2.13 2.55 2.02
CA ALA A 97 -3.59 2.57 2.02
C ALA A 97 -4.19 2.45 0.62
N GLY A 98 -5.17 1.57 0.47
CA GLY A 98 -6.13 1.66 -0.62
C GLY A 98 -6.97 2.93 -0.49
N GLU A 99 -7.28 3.58 -1.61
CA GLU A 99 -8.07 4.80 -1.61
C GLU A 99 -9.48 4.56 -1.05
N SER A 100 -9.82 5.22 0.05
CA SER A 100 -11.14 5.12 0.69
C SER A 100 -11.41 6.26 1.66
N GLN A 101 -12.67 6.47 2.03
CA GLN A 101 -13.03 7.40 3.10
C GLN A 101 -12.62 6.89 4.49
N ALA A 102 -12.35 5.61 4.63
CA ALA A 102 -11.83 5.04 5.87
C ALA A 102 -10.48 5.65 6.28
N PHE A 103 -9.69 6.18 5.33
CA PHE A 103 -8.45 6.87 5.63
C PHE A 103 -8.61 8.12 6.52
N ARG A 104 -9.83 8.66 6.65
CA ARG A 104 -10.12 9.78 7.56
C ARG A 104 -9.74 9.49 9.01
N TYR A 105 -9.90 8.24 9.46
CA TYR A 105 -9.49 7.83 10.81
C TYR A 105 -8.00 8.02 11.04
N PHE A 106 -7.21 7.70 10.02
CA PHE A 106 -5.76 7.93 10.07
C PHE A 106 -5.43 9.40 10.02
N ALA A 107 -6.09 10.16 9.15
CA ALA A 107 -5.85 11.59 9.00
C ALA A 107 -6.15 12.37 10.29
N GLU A 108 -7.23 12.02 11.00
CA GLU A 108 -7.60 12.63 12.27
C GLU A 108 -6.60 12.30 13.38
N THR A 109 -6.24 11.02 13.51
CA THR A 109 -5.20 10.56 14.46
C THR A 109 -3.85 11.20 14.17
N ALA A 110 -3.45 11.23 12.89
CA ALA A 110 -2.21 11.83 12.46
C ALA A 110 -2.17 13.34 12.74
N ALA A 111 -3.28 14.05 12.49
CA ALA A 111 -3.37 15.48 12.76
C ALA A 111 -3.24 15.81 14.26
N ALA A 112 -3.76 14.95 15.15
CA ALA A 112 -3.56 15.09 16.59
C ALA A 112 -2.08 14.83 16.97
N LEU A 113 -1.54 13.71 16.50
CA LEU A 113 -0.18 13.30 16.80
C LEU A 113 0.87 14.34 16.35
N LEU A 114 0.75 14.86 15.11
CA LEU A 114 1.69 15.85 14.58
C LEU A 114 1.64 17.20 15.31
N ARG A 115 0.49 17.58 15.90
CA ARG A 115 0.40 18.79 16.73
C ARG A 115 1.14 18.62 18.06
N GLU A 116 1.06 17.44 18.66
CA GLU A 116 1.70 17.14 19.94
C GLU A 116 3.20 16.79 19.79
N HIS A 117 3.54 16.19 18.65
CA HIS A 117 4.87 15.67 18.36
C HIS A 117 5.37 16.12 16.97
N PRO A 118 5.83 17.38 16.83
CA PRO A 118 6.21 17.97 15.54
C PRO A 118 7.44 17.32 14.89
N ASP A 119 8.21 16.54 15.64
CA ASP A 119 9.38 15.80 15.14
C ASP A 119 9.02 14.41 14.56
N VAL A 120 7.72 14.05 14.57
CA VAL A 120 7.22 12.84 13.90
C VAL A 120 6.95 13.13 12.43
N GLN A 121 7.34 12.20 11.56
CA GLN A 121 7.10 12.26 10.12
C GLN A 121 6.11 11.16 9.70
N LEU A 122 5.21 11.52 8.77
CA LEU A 122 4.27 10.58 8.16
C LEU A 122 4.63 10.35 6.70
N HIS A 123 4.69 9.09 6.32
CA HIS A 123 4.84 8.68 4.92
C HIS A 123 3.62 7.87 4.52
N ILE A 124 2.94 8.30 3.46
CA ILE A 124 1.72 7.67 2.96
C ILE A 124 2.00 7.13 1.58
N THR A 125 1.79 5.83 1.41
CA THR A 125 1.82 5.14 0.12
C THR A 125 0.40 4.75 -0.26
N SER A 126 -0.08 5.22 -1.41
CA SER A 126 -1.35 4.77 -1.97
C SER A 126 -1.10 3.65 -2.97
N GLY A 127 -1.84 2.56 -2.84
CA GLY A 127 -1.68 1.40 -3.71
C GLY A 127 -2.87 0.44 -3.62
N ASP A 128 -2.85 -0.58 -4.46
CA ASP A 128 -3.78 -1.69 -4.29
C ASP A 128 -3.26 -2.71 -3.28
N THR A 129 -4.08 -3.72 -2.98
CA THR A 129 -3.75 -4.71 -1.94
C THR A 129 -2.43 -5.43 -2.22
N GLN A 130 -2.15 -5.79 -3.48
CA GLN A 130 -0.94 -6.53 -3.81
C GLN A 130 0.31 -5.68 -3.56
N ASP A 131 0.32 -4.45 -4.06
CA ASP A 131 1.43 -3.51 -3.86
C ASP A 131 1.67 -3.28 -2.36
N LEU A 132 0.59 -3.04 -1.58
CA LEU A 132 0.67 -2.77 -0.15
C LEU A 132 1.09 -3.99 0.68
N MET A 133 0.68 -5.19 0.28
CA MET A 133 1.13 -6.43 0.93
C MET A 133 2.62 -6.67 0.71
N ASP A 134 3.11 -6.42 -0.49
CA ASP A 134 4.53 -6.55 -0.81
C ASP A 134 5.36 -5.52 -0.01
N GLU A 135 4.90 -4.27 0.10
CA GLU A 135 5.56 -3.25 0.92
C GLU A 135 5.53 -3.59 2.42
N LEU A 136 4.41 -4.12 2.92
CA LEU A 136 4.28 -4.54 4.31
C LEU A 136 5.19 -5.74 4.62
N ASP A 137 5.27 -6.72 3.73
CA ASP A 137 6.16 -7.87 3.85
C ASP A 137 7.63 -7.47 3.79
N ASN A 138 7.97 -6.46 3.02
CA ASN A 138 9.32 -5.91 2.91
C ASN A 138 9.65 -4.89 4.03
N GLY A 139 8.74 -4.62 4.96
CA GLY A 139 8.95 -3.67 6.06
C GLY A 139 9.06 -2.20 5.61
N LEU A 140 8.65 -1.88 4.39
CA LEU A 140 8.65 -0.52 3.84
C LEU A 140 7.53 0.33 4.42
N ILE A 141 6.43 -0.31 4.86
CA ILE A 141 5.33 0.31 5.59
C ILE A 141 5.10 -0.39 6.92
N ASP A 142 4.57 0.34 7.90
CA ASP A 142 4.25 -0.16 9.24
C ASP A 142 2.86 -0.78 9.28
N PHE A 143 1.92 -0.21 8.52
CA PHE A 143 0.53 -0.60 8.45
C PHE A 143 0.03 -0.58 7.00
N ALA A 144 -0.92 -1.47 6.69
CA ALA A 144 -1.66 -1.42 5.43
C ALA A 144 -3.17 -1.37 5.68
N LEU A 145 -3.88 -0.41 5.06
CA LEU A 145 -5.33 -0.37 4.98
C LEU A 145 -5.78 -1.06 3.70
N ILE A 146 -6.41 -2.22 3.84
CA ILE A 146 -6.85 -3.06 2.71
C ILE A 146 -8.33 -3.40 2.80
N PHE A 147 -8.92 -3.81 1.67
CA PHE A 147 -10.35 -4.12 1.52
C PHE A 147 -10.62 -5.54 1.04
N THR A 148 -9.56 -6.34 0.89
CA THR A 148 -9.62 -7.75 0.46
C THR A 148 -9.28 -8.68 1.62
N GLU A 149 -9.33 -9.97 1.38
CA GLU A 149 -8.90 -10.98 2.33
C GLU A 149 -7.38 -10.95 2.53
N TYR A 150 -6.93 -11.35 3.70
CA TYR A 150 -5.53 -11.41 4.12
C TYR A 150 -5.30 -12.60 5.04
N ASP A 151 -4.04 -13.04 5.13
CA ASP A 151 -3.63 -14.15 5.98
C ASP A 151 -3.61 -13.73 7.46
N ARG A 152 -4.58 -14.23 8.23
CA ARG A 152 -4.72 -13.97 9.67
C ARG A 152 -3.66 -14.66 10.52
N GLU A 153 -2.91 -15.62 9.99
CA GLU A 153 -1.82 -16.25 10.72
C GLU A 153 -0.58 -15.34 10.71
N ARG A 154 -0.37 -14.60 9.65
CA ARG A 154 0.77 -13.68 9.47
C ARG A 154 0.52 -12.29 10.02
N PHE A 155 -0.73 -11.80 9.95
CA PHE A 155 -1.07 -10.41 10.27
C PHE A 155 -2.01 -10.29 11.46
N ARG A 156 -1.80 -9.24 12.26
CA ARG A 156 -2.83 -8.70 13.16
C ARG A 156 -3.67 -7.68 12.40
N SER A 157 -4.88 -7.46 12.86
CA SER A 157 -5.78 -6.52 12.20
C SER A 157 -6.76 -5.88 13.14
N ILE A 158 -7.25 -4.70 12.74
CA ILE A 158 -8.45 -4.09 13.27
C ILE A 158 -9.35 -3.70 12.10
N ARG A 159 -10.64 -3.97 12.21
CA ARG A 159 -11.62 -3.50 11.23
C ARG A 159 -12.03 -2.07 11.59
N LEU A 160 -11.91 -1.17 10.63
CA LEU A 160 -12.32 0.21 10.84
C LEU A 160 -13.85 0.34 10.84
N PRO A 161 -14.43 1.22 11.67
CA PRO A 161 -15.88 1.43 11.74
C PRO A 161 -16.44 2.11 10.50
N ALA A 162 -15.61 2.76 9.67
CA ALA A 162 -16.03 3.32 8.39
C ALA A 162 -16.34 2.24 7.37
N ALA A 163 -17.37 2.48 6.58
CA ALA A 163 -17.73 1.59 5.48
C ALA A 163 -17.98 2.39 4.21
N ASP A 164 -17.22 2.08 3.19
CA ASP A 164 -17.31 2.71 1.88
C ASP A 164 -18.46 2.12 1.05
N ARG A 165 -19.08 2.96 0.25
CA ARG A 165 -20.15 2.62 -0.66
C ARG A 165 -19.57 2.42 -2.05
N PHE A 166 -19.85 1.29 -2.66
CA PHE A 166 -19.43 1.01 -4.03
C PHE A 166 -20.42 1.57 -5.03
N GLY A 167 -19.94 2.07 -6.16
CA GLY A 167 -20.80 2.65 -7.19
C GLY A 167 -20.06 2.96 -8.48
N VAL A 168 -20.72 3.76 -9.32
CA VAL A 168 -20.30 4.11 -10.66
C VAL A 168 -19.98 5.61 -10.73
N LEU A 169 -18.75 5.92 -11.10
CA LEU A 169 -18.32 7.25 -11.51
C LEU A 169 -18.58 7.41 -13.00
N MET A 170 -19.26 8.47 -13.40
CA MET A 170 -19.63 8.75 -14.79
C MET A 170 -19.74 10.24 -15.02
N ARG A 171 -19.85 10.64 -16.28
CA ARG A 171 -20.20 12.03 -16.64
C ARG A 171 -21.64 12.35 -16.23
N ARG A 172 -21.92 13.61 -15.92
CA ARG A 172 -23.28 14.09 -15.58
C ARG A 172 -24.26 13.97 -16.74
N ASP A 173 -23.79 14.00 -17.98
CA ASP A 173 -24.61 13.85 -19.19
C ASP A 173 -24.81 12.37 -19.59
N HIS A 174 -24.27 11.42 -18.86
CA HIS A 174 -24.48 10.00 -19.11
C HIS A 174 -25.95 9.61 -18.86
N PRO A 175 -26.56 8.73 -19.68
CA PRO A 175 -27.98 8.37 -19.50
C PRO A 175 -28.34 7.83 -18.12
N LEU A 176 -27.41 7.13 -17.46
CA LEU A 176 -27.61 6.59 -16.10
C LEU A 176 -27.45 7.65 -14.99
N ALA A 177 -26.97 8.84 -15.29
CA ALA A 177 -26.70 9.88 -14.29
C ALA A 177 -27.97 10.43 -13.62
N SER A 178 -29.13 10.29 -14.26
CA SER A 178 -30.42 10.70 -13.70
C SER A 178 -30.96 9.77 -12.60
N LYS A 179 -30.39 8.56 -12.46
CA LYS A 179 -30.82 7.56 -11.48
C LYS A 179 -30.29 7.88 -10.09
N VAL A 180 -31.02 7.43 -9.06
CA VAL A 180 -30.59 7.53 -7.65
C VAL A 180 -29.54 6.46 -7.34
N GLU A 181 -29.74 5.25 -7.87
CA GLU A 181 -28.84 4.09 -7.78
C GLU A 181 -28.87 3.29 -9.08
N ILE A 182 -27.84 2.51 -9.34
CA ILE A 182 -27.68 1.74 -10.57
C ILE A 182 -27.66 0.24 -10.23
N ARG A 183 -28.44 -0.54 -10.96
CA ARG A 183 -28.37 -2.01 -10.91
C ARG A 183 -27.28 -2.50 -11.85
N LEU A 184 -26.64 -3.62 -11.52
CA LEU A 184 -25.55 -4.17 -12.34
C LEU A 184 -26.01 -4.50 -13.77
N GLU A 185 -27.27 -4.93 -13.95
CA GLU A 185 -27.84 -5.24 -15.26
C GLU A 185 -27.90 -4.01 -16.19
N GLU A 186 -28.00 -2.81 -15.62
CA GLU A 186 -28.06 -1.55 -16.36
C GLU A 186 -26.69 -1.10 -16.89
N LEU A 187 -25.63 -1.76 -16.45
CA LEU A 187 -24.26 -1.56 -16.95
C LEU A 187 -23.92 -2.47 -18.15
N ALA A 188 -24.87 -3.29 -18.61
CA ALA A 188 -24.65 -4.14 -19.78
C ALA A 188 -24.28 -3.29 -21.01
N GLY A 189 -23.13 -3.60 -21.62
CA GLY A 189 -22.61 -2.88 -22.79
C GLY A 189 -21.95 -1.52 -22.48
N VAL A 190 -22.06 -0.99 -21.29
CA VAL A 190 -21.35 0.25 -20.88
C VAL A 190 -19.86 -0.05 -20.73
N PRO A 191 -18.95 0.69 -21.38
CA PRO A 191 -17.51 0.53 -21.16
C PRO A 191 -17.15 0.89 -19.71
N ILE A 192 -16.53 -0.04 -18.97
CA ILE A 192 -16.26 0.12 -17.54
C ILE A 192 -14.79 -0.14 -17.23
N MET A 193 -14.17 0.75 -16.48
CA MET A 193 -12.91 0.49 -15.78
C MET A 193 -13.18 0.03 -14.34
N ILE A 194 -12.37 -0.92 -13.86
CA ILE A 194 -12.46 -1.48 -12.51
C ILE A 194 -11.13 -1.33 -11.77
N SER A 195 -11.17 -1.33 -10.43
CA SER A 195 -9.93 -1.41 -9.65
C SER A 195 -9.27 -2.78 -9.82
N ARG A 196 -7.95 -2.80 -10.04
CA ARG A 196 -7.12 -4.02 -10.12
C ARG A 196 -7.32 -4.89 -8.87
N ALA A 197 -7.41 -4.29 -7.69
CA ALA A 197 -7.66 -5.00 -6.43
C ALA A 197 -9.00 -5.76 -6.40
N SER A 198 -9.98 -5.36 -7.20
CA SER A 198 -11.31 -6.01 -7.28
C SER A 198 -11.52 -6.82 -8.56
N GLN A 199 -10.47 -7.00 -9.36
CA GLN A 199 -10.58 -7.61 -10.70
C GLN A 199 -11.21 -9.00 -10.66
N SER A 200 -10.70 -9.91 -9.83
CA SER A 200 -11.21 -11.29 -9.72
C SER A 200 -12.70 -11.33 -9.35
N TYR A 201 -13.13 -10.44 -8.46
CA TYR A 201 -14.55 -10.31 -8.10
C TYR A 201 -15.38 -9.89 -9.32
N TRP A 202 -14.97 -8.85 -10.05
CA TRP A 202 -15.73 -8.35 -11.19
C TRP A 202 -15.70 -9.30 -12.39
N GLU A 203 -14.61 -10.02 -12.60
CA GLU A 203 -14.54 -11.07 -13.62
C GLU A 203 -15.55 -12.19 -13.35
N SER A 204 -15.69 -12.62 -12.08
CA SER A 204 -16.71 -13.61 -11.70
C SER A 204 -18.13 -13.08 -11.91
N VAL A 205 -18.38 -11.82 -11.65
CA VAL A 205 -19.66 -11.15 -11.91
C VAL A 205 -19.92 -11.04 -13.43
N THR A 206 -18.89 -10.73 -14.22
CA THR A 206 -18.99 -10.59 -15.68
C THR A 206 -19.44 -11.88 -16.35
N GLN A 207 -18.98 -13.04 -15.88
CA GLN A 207 -19.40 -14.34 -16.41
C GLN A 207 -20.92 -14.56 -16.34
N THR A 208 -21.58 -13.90 -15.39
CA THR A 208 -23.04 -14.05 -15.18
C THR A 208 -23.86 -12.85 -15.68
N ARG A 209 -23.26 -11.67 -15.89
CA ARG A 209 -23.99 -10.41 -16.12
C ARG A 209 -23.51 -9.57 -17.30
N SER A 210 -22.61 -10.09 -18.14
CA SER A 210 -22.15 -9.47 -19.41
C SER A 210 -21.67 -8.02 -19.27
N LEU A 211 -20.88 -7.71 -18.23
CA LEU A 211 -20.26 -6.39 -18.08
C LEU A 211 -19.16 -6.20 -19.14
N ASN A 212 -19.07 -5.01 -19.73
CA ASN A 212 -18.04 -4.64 -20.69
C ASN A 212 -16.85 -3.99 -19.95
N ILE A 213 -15.96 -4.80 -19.39
CA ILE A 213 -14.75 -4.32 -18.71
C ILE A 213 -13.70 -3.97 -19.78
N VAL A 214 -13.37 -2.69 -19.92
CA VAL A 214 -12.42 -2.17 -20.90
C VAL A 214 -11.01 -1.95 -20.34
N GLY A 215 -10.82 -2.05 -19.03
CA GLY A 215 -9.51 -1.92 -18.40
C GLY A 215 -9.56 -1.88 -16.88
N THR A 216 -8.36 -1.80 -16.28
CA THR A 216 -8.18 -1.73 -14.84
C THR A 216 -7.41 -0.47 -14.46
N TYR A 217 -7.55 -0.05 -13.21
CA TYR A 217 -6.77 1.02 -12.59
C TYR A 217 -6.31 0.58 -11.19
N ASN A 218 -5.21 1.14 -10.68
CA ASN A 218 -4.80 0.97 -9.29
C ASN A 218 -5.32 2.12 -8.40
N LEU A 219 -5.23 3.37 -8.87
CA LEU A 219 -5.76 4.57 -8.22
C LEU A 219 -6.78 5.26 -9.12
N ILE A 220 -7.91 5.71 -8.54
CA ILE A 220 -9.06 6.16 -9.33
C ILE A 220 -8.85 7.51 -10.03
N PHE A 221 -7.87 8.33 -9.61
CA PHE A 221 -7.69 9.67 -10.18
C PHE A 221 -7.46 9.64 -11.69
N ASN A 222 -6.50 8.84 -12.17
CA ASN A 222 -6.24 8.74 -13.62
C ASN A 222 -7.43 8.14 -14.39
N ALA A 223 -8.12 7.17 -13.81
CA ALA A 223 -9.34 6.62 -14.38
C ALA A 223 -10.45 7.67 -14.48
N SER A 224 -10.55 8.59 -13.51
CA SER A 224 -11.55 9.66 -13.54
C SER A 224 -11.38 10.61 -14.72
N LEU A 225 -10.14 10.86 -15.16
CA LEU A 225 -9.87 11.68 -16.36
C LEU A 225 -10.34 10.98 -17.65
N LEU A 226 -10.23 9.65 -17.72
CA LEU A 226 -10.82 8.87 -18.83
C LEU A 226 -12.35 8.90 -18.78
N VAL A 227 -12.94 8.86 -17.59
CA VAL A 227 -14.40 9.04 -17.43
C VAL A 227 -14.83 10.43 -17.87
N GLU A 228 -14.09 11.47 -17.50
CA GLU A 228 -14.37 12.85 -17.87
C GLU A 228 -14.28 13.06 -19.39
N SER A 229 -13.36 12.38 -20.08
CA SER A 229 -13.27 12.39 -21.54
C SER A 229 -14.43 11.69 -22.25
N GLY A 230 -15.28 10.97 -21.52
CA GLY A 230 -16.41 10.21 -22.06
C GLY A 230 -16.05 8.83 -22.60
N ALA A 231 -14.83 8.36 -22.40
CA ALA A 231 -14.37 7.07 -22.93
C ALA A 231 -15.02 5.86 -22.21
N CYS A 232 -15.31 5.99 -20.91
CA CYS A 232 -15.85 4.90 -20.09
C CYS A 232 -16.51 5.44 -18.81
N CYS A 233 -17.10 4.54 -18.02
CA CYS A 233 -17.42 4.73 -16.62
C CYS A 233 -16.35 4.05 -15.74
N ALA A 234 -16.31 4.33 -14.44
CA ALA A 234 -15.43 3.62 -13.50
C ALA A 234 -16.22 3.10 -12.30
N LEU A 235 -15.97 1.86 -11.89
CA LEU A 235 -16.48 1.30 -10.63
C LEU A 235 -15.49 1.59 -9.50
N GLY A 236 -15.96 2.19 -8.41
CA GLY A 236 -15.10 2.53 -7.29
C GLY A 236 -15.89 2.93 -6.04
N PHE A 237 -15.19 3.40 -5.03
CA PHE A 237 -15.80 3.91 -3.82
C PHE A 237 -16.30 5.35 -3.98
N GLU A 238 -17.37 5.66 -3.27
CA GLU A 238 -17.96 7.00 -3.19
C GLU A 238 -16.99 8.03 -2.58
N LYS A 239 -17.05 9.26 -3.05
CA LYS A 239 -16.30 10.42 -2.47
C LYS A 239 -14.78 10.38 -2.64
N LEU A 240 -14.23 9.58 -3.56
CA LEU A 240 -12.81 9.61 -3.91
C LEU A 240 -12.49 10.72 -4.90
N ILE A 241 -13.43 11.01 -5.80
CA ILE A 241 -13.32 12.06 -6.82
C ILE A 241 -14.34 13.14 -6.50
N ASN A 242 -13.98 14.39 -6.74
CA ASN A 242 -14.92 15.49 -6.61
C ASN A 242 -16.02 15.39 -7.66
N THR A 243 -17.26 15.25 -7.20
CA THR A 243 -18.46 15.18 -8.03
C THR A 243 -19.45 16.29 -7.72
N THR A 244 -19.00 17.36 -7.02
CA THR A 244 -19.82 18.50 -6.60
C THR A 244 -19.47 19.77 -7.38
N GLY A 245 -20.27 20.80 -7.24
CA GLY A 245 -20.06 22.09 -7.92
C GLY A 245 -20.06 21.93 -9.45
N ASP A 246 -19.07 22.52 -10.10
CA ASP A 246 -18.91 22.54 -11.57
C ASP A 246 -18.25 21.27 -12.13
N SER A 247 -18.08 20.21 -11.33
CA SER A 247 -17.54 18.93 -11.81
C SER A 247 -18.40 18.36 -12.94
N ALA A 248 -17.77 17.97 -14.05
CA ALA A 248 -18.45 17.26 -15.14
C ALA A 248 -18.88 15.84 -14.74
N LEU A 249 -18.37 15.33 -13.59
CA LEU A 249 -18.61 13.99 -13.11
C LEU A 249 -19.74 13.92 -12.08
N CYS A 250 -20.35 12.73 -12.00
CA CYS A 250 -21.26 12.36 -10.92
C CYS A 250 -21.00 10.92 -10.48
N PHE A 251 -21.41 10.61 -9.26
CA PHE A 251 -21.34 9.26 -8.71
C PHE A 251 -22.76 8.74 -8.43
N ARG A 252 -22.99 7.45 -8.73
CA ARG A 252 -24.23 6.75 -8.39
C ARG A 252 -23.90 5.42 -7.71
N PRO A 253 -24.46 5.15 -6.52
CA PRO A 253 -24.22 3.89 -5.83
C PRO A 253 -24.77 2.70 -6.61
N LEU A 254 -24.14 1.55 -6.45
CA LEU A 254 -24.69 0.28 -6.96
C LEU A 254 -25.76 -0.24 -6.01
N ALA A 255 -26.92 -0.59 -6.58
CA ALA A 255 -28.03 -1.18 -5.87
C ALA A 255 -27.67 -2.57 -5.31
N GLY A 256 -28.12 -2.85 -4.07
CA GLY A 256 -27.92 -4.16 -3.44
C GLY A 256 -26.51 -4.49 -3.00
N GLN A 257 -25.53 -3.60 -3.19
CA GLN A 257 -24.17 -3.80 -2.70
C GLN A 257 -24.05 -3.42 -1.21
N LYS A 258 -23.45 -4.32 -0.45
CA LYS A 258 -23.12 -4.04 0.96
C LYS A 258 -22.00 -3.00 1.03
N LYS A 259 -22.05 -2.16 2.05
CA LYS A 259 -20.92 -1.29 2.37
C LYS A 259 -19.70 -2.14 2.73
N THR A 260 -18.53 -1.71 2.27
CA THR A 260 -17.25 -2.40 2.49
C THR A 260 -16.46 -1.67 3.56
N SER A 261 -16.09 -2.39 4.63
CA SER A 261 -15.20 -1.85 5.69
C SER A 261 -13.77 -2.32 5.45
N GLY A 262 -12.82 -1.38 5.53
CA GLY A 262 -11.41 -1.69 5.45
C GLY A 262 -10.88 -2.35 6.72
N ALA A 263 -9.83 -3.13 6.57
CA ALA A 263 -9.02 -3.65 7.66
C ALA A 263 -7.65 -2.97 7.66
N LEU A 264 -7.28 -2.41 8.81
CA LEU A 264 -5.89 -2.05 9.06
C LEU A 264 -5.15 -3.30 9.50
N ILE A 265 -4.08 -3.65 8.81
CA ILE A 265 -3.27 -4.83 9.10
C ILE A 265 -1.81 -4.46 9.36
N TRP A 266 -1.11 -5.30 10.15
CA TRP A 266 0.34 -5.23 10.39
C TRP A 266 0.89 -6.61 10.74
N LYS A 267 2.20 -6.82 10.60
CA LYS A 267 2.82 -8.13 10.92
C LYS A 267 2.68 -8.47 12.40
N LYS A 268 2.33 -9.71 12.72
CA LYS A 268 2.11 -10.18 14.11
C LYS A 268 3.29 -9.93 15.05
N TYR A 269 4.51 -10.07 14.55
CA TYR A 269 5.74 -10.02 15.35
C TYR A 269 6.58 -8.78 15.02
N GLN A 270 5.96 -7.76 14.46
CA GLN A 270 6.64 -6.50 14.15
C GLN A 270 6.89 -5.73 15.45
N THR A 271 8.14 -5.28 15.63
CA THR A 271 8.48 -4.30 16.65
C THR A 271 8.20 -2.91 16.11
N PHE A 272 7.43 -2.14 16.86
CA PHE A 272 7.09 -0.76 16.50
C PHE A 272 8.02 0.22 17.18
N SER A 273 8.36 1.32 16.49
CA SER A 273 8.94 2.49 17.15
C SER A 273 7.93 3.11 18.12
N PRO A 274 8.36 3.89 19.10
CA PRO A 274 7.45 4.59 20.01
C PRO A 274 6.42 5.46 19.30
N ALA A 275 6.78 6.13 18.19
CA ALA A 275 5.86 6.92 17.41
C ALA A 275 4.77 6.04 16.74
N VAL A 276 5.17 4.92 16.14
CA VAL A 276 4.27 3.94 15.54
C VAL A 276 3.39 3.28 16.61
N GLN A 277 3.95 2.94 17.79
CA GLN A 277 3.18 2.36 18.91
C GLN A 277 2.14 3.35 19.45
N LEU A 278 2.50 4.62 19.60
CA LEU A 278 1.56 5.65 20.03
C LEU A 278 0.42 5.81 19.01
N PHE A 279 0.76 5.85 17.73
CA PHE A 279 -0.22 5.97 16.64
C PHE A 279 -1.21 4.82 16.63
N ILE A 280 -0.74 3.56 16.68
CA ILE A 280 -1.65 2.41 16.68
C ILE A 280 -2.53 2.36 17.94
N ASN A 281 -2.01 2.75 19.10
CA ASN A 281 -2.80 2.81 20.32
C ASN A 281 -3.97 3.80 20.18
N HIS A 282 -3.75 4.96 19.54
CA HIS A 282 -4.83 5.91 19.25
C HIS A 282 -5.88 5.31 18.28
N ILE A 283 -5.42 4.65 17.20
CA ILE A 283 -6.35 4.00 16.25
C ILE A 283 -7.17 2.91 16.96
N LEU A 284 -6.54 2.10 17.83
CA LEU A 284 -7.23 1.06 18.59
C LEU A 284 -8.29 1.65 19.53
N SER A 285 -8.01 2.80 20.17
CA SER A 285 -8.97 3.46 21.05
C SER A 285 -10.21 3.99 20.32
N LEU A 286 -10.07 4.39 19.05
CA LEU A 286 -11.19 4.85 18.22
C LEU A 286 -12.08 3.68 17.73
N GLY A 287 -11.51 2.48 17.58
CA GLY A 287 -12.24 1.29 17.10
C GLY A 287 -13.03 0.55 18.18
N THR A 288 -12.89 0.93 19.46
CA THR A 288 -13.58 0.31 20.60
C THR A 288 -14.76 1.13 21.12
N ALA A 289 -15.08 2.27 20.48
CA ALA A 289 -16.16 3.18 20.88
C ALA A 289 -17.46 2.96 20.06
#